data_eada9ea64ea69e47862f1a187b1912dd
#
_entry.id   eada9ea64ea69e47862f1a187b1912dd
#
_cell.length_a   1.000
_cell.length_b   1.000
_cell.length_c   1.000
_cell.angle_alpha   90.00
_cell.angle_beta   90.00
_cell.angle_gamma   90.00
#
_symmetry.space_group_name_H-M   'P 1'
#
loop_
_entity.id
_entity.type
_entity.pdbx_description
1 polymer ?
#
loop_
_entity_poly.entity_id
_entity_poly.type
_entity_poly.pdbx_seq_one_letter_code
_entity_poly.pdbx_strand_id
1 'polypeptide(L)' 'MEDATRKFTALDSRTEMREILSSVYNSLMVKGYNPINQIVGYILSEDPTYITNYNNARTLICRIDRDELMQELLKSYLDK' A
#
# COMPACT_ATOMS: atom_id res chain seq x y z
N MET A 1 -10.81 -26.67 4.56
CA MET A 1 -10.98 -25.76 3.47
C MET A 1 -11.16 -24.34 3.92
N GLU A 2 -12.17 -24.09 4.69
CA GLU A 2 -12.41 -22.76 5.16
C GLU A 2 -11.28 -22.25 5.97
N ASP A 3 -10.71 -23.12 6.82
CA ASP A 3 -9.62 -22.67 7.65
C ASP A 3 -8.41 -22.29 6.84
N ALA A 4 -8.14 -23.06 5.80
CA ALA A 4 -7.03 -22.75 4.93
C ALA A 4 -7.25 -21.41 4.25
N THR A 5 -8.48 -21.17 3.85
CA THR A 5 -8.81 -19.91 3.21
C THR A 5 -8.58 -18.75 4.16
N ARG A 6 -8.96 -18.92 5.41
CA ARG A 6 -8.78 -17.87 6.38
C ARG A 6 -7.32 -17.60 6.66
N LYS A 7 -6.52 -18.65 6.73
CA LYS A 7 -5.09 -18.49 6.92
C LYS A 7 -4.47 -17.75 5.76
N PHE A 8 -4.88 -18.13 4.57
CA PHE A 8 -4.40 -17.43 3.39
C PHE A 8 -4.78 -15.97 3.42
N THR A 9 -5.97 -15.67 3.90
CA THR A 9 -6.40 -14.28 3.94
C THR A 9 -5.46 -13.45 4.78
N ALA A 10 -5.03 -13.97 5.91
CA ALA A 10 -4.11 -13.23 6.76
C ALA A 10 -2.77 -13.00 6.09
N LEU A 11 -2.25 -14.04 5.43
CA LEU A 11 -1.01 -13.91 4.70
C LEU A 11 -1.19 -13.04 3.46
N ASP A 12 -2.32 -13.26 2.77
CA ASP A 12 -2.61 -12.50 1.58
C ASP A 12 -2.72 -11.02 1.86
N SER A 13 -3.22 -10.66 3.01
CA SER A 13 -3.37 -9.27 3.37
C SER A 13 -2.02 -8.55 3.34
N ARG A 14 -1.00 -9.16 3.91
CA ARG A 14 0.32 -8.56 3.90
C ARG A 14 0.97 -8.61 2.53
N THR A 15 0.80 -9.73 1.84
CA THR A 15 1.32 -9.87 0.49
C THR A 15 0.64 -8.89 -0.44
N GLU A 16 -0.68 -8.80 -0.33
CA GLU A 16 -1.45 -7.89 -1.16
C GLU A 16 -1.03 -6.45 -0.90
N MET A 17 -0.84 -6.09 0.37
CA MET A 17 -0.41 -4.75 0.72
C MET A 17 0.93 -4.41 0.08
N ARG A 18 1.86 -5.35 0.12
CA ARG A 18 3.17 -5.16 -0.49
C ARG A 18 3.06 -5.00 -1.99
N GLU A 19 2.23 -5.82 -2.62
CA GLU A 19 2.05 -5.75 -4.06
C GLU A 19 1.40 -4.45 -4.47
N ILE A 20 0.40 -4.01 -3.72
CA ILE A 20 -0.25 -2.75 -4.01
C ILE A 20 0.74 -1.60 -3.88
N LEU A 21 1.51 -1.57 -2.82
CA LEU A 21 2.50 -0.52 -2.63
C LEU A 21 3.52 -0.50 -3.76
N SER A 22 3.97 -1.67 -4.19
CA SER A 22 4.91 -1.75 -5.29
C SER A 22 4.31 -1.21 -6.58
N SER A 23 3.06 -1.57 -6.83
CA SER A 23 2.37 -1.12 -8.03
C SER A 23 2.17 0.40 -8.01
N VAL A 24 1.77 0.93 -6.86
CA VAL A 24 1.57 2.36 -6.70
C VAL A 24 2.89 3.10 -6.85
N TYR A 25 3.95 2.58 -6.25
CA TYR A 25 5.28 3.15 -6.37
C TYR A 25 5.67 3.26 -7.84
N ASN A 26 5.51 2.16 -8.58
CA ASN A 26 5.89 2.15 -9.99
C ASN A 26 5.03 3.10 -10.81
N SER A 27 3.75 3.17 -10.51
CA SER A 27 2.86 4.07 -11.24
C SER A 27 3.26 5.52 -11.03
N LEU A 28 3.63 5.88 -9.82
CA LEU A 28 4.07 7.23 -9.53
C LEU A 28 5.38 7.52 -10.24
N MET A 29 6.29 6.57 -10.26
CA MET A 29 7.55 6.73 -10.98
C MET A 29 7.33 6.96 -12.45
N VAL A 30 6.48 6.15 -13.05
CA VAL A 30 6.20 6.26 -14.49
C VAL A 30 5.65 7.65 -14.81
N LYS A 31 4.84 8.20 -13.93
CA LYS A 31 4.23 9.49 -14.17
C LYS A 31 5.13 10.67 -13.74
N GLY A 32 6.34 10.37 -13.27
CA GLY A 32 7.29 11.43 -12.96
C GLY A 32 7.17 12.03 -11.59
N TYR A 33 6.41 11.42 -10.71
CA TYR A 33 6.30 11.90 -9.33
C TYR A 33 7.42 11.31 -8.47
N ASN A 34 7.63 11.91 -7.31
CA ASN A 34 8.47 11.33 -6.28
C ASN A 34 7.58 10.36 -5.49
N PRO A 35 7.78 9.04 -5.66
CA PRO A 35 6.81 8.10 -5.09
C PRO A 35 6.75 8.15 -3.57
N ILE A 36 7.90 8.29 -2.93
CA ILE A 36 7.93 8.29 -1.47
C ILE A 36 7.18 9.48 -0.92
N ASN A 37 7.43 10.67 -1.49
CA ASN A 37 6.74 11.87 -1.04
C ASN A 37 5.23 11.76 -1.21
N GLN A 38 4.81 11.24 -2.36
CA GLN A 38 3.38 11.13 -2.63
C GLN A 38 2.71 10.13 -1.71
N ILE A 39 3.35 9.00 -1.48
CA ILE A 39 2.78 8.00 -0.59
C ILE A 39 2.73 8.51 0.84
N VAL A 40 3.79 9.17 1.29
CA VAL A 40 3.80 9.76 2.62
C VAL A 40 2.69 10.80 2.76
N GLY A 41 2.54 11.66 1.73
CA GLY A 41 1.46 12.65 1.75
C GLY A 41 0.10 12.00 1.87
N TYR A 42 -0.12 10.91 1.16
CA TYR A 42 -1.38 10.20 1.25
C TYR A 42 -1.59 9.64 2.66
N ILE A 43 -0.57 9.01 3.22
CA ILE A 43 -0.71 8.40 4.53
C ILE A 43 -1.06 9.45 5.58
N LEU A 44 -0.43 10.60 5.51
CA LEU A 44 -0.62 11.64 6.52
C LEU A 44 -1.93 12.39 6.35
N SER A 45 -2.35 12.60 5.12
CA SER A 45 -3.52 13.44 4.84
C SER A 45 -4.78 12.65 4.60
N GLU A 46 -4.67 11.36 4.27
CA GLU A 46 -5.77 10.52 3.84
C GLU A 46 -6.40 11.02 2.55
N ASP A 47 -5.67 11.81 1.80
CA ASP A 47 -6.18 12.40 0.57
C ASP A 47 -5.71 11.58 -0.63
N PRO A 48 -6.61 10.81 -1.25
CA PRO A 48 -6.19 9.92 -2.35
C PRO A 48 -5.68 10.67 -3.57
N THR A 49 -5.90 11.99 -3.65
CA THR A 49 -5.41 12.73 -4.80
C THR A 49 -3.90 12.86 -4.80
N TYR A 50 -3.23 12.52 -3.71
CA TYR A 50 -1.77 12.41 -3.72
C TYR A 50 -1.30 11.30 -4.63
N ILE A 51 -2.17 10.35 -4.98
CA ILE A 51 -1.81 9.18 -5.75
C ILE A 51 -2.39 9.30 -7.15
N THR A 52 -1.55 9.08 -8.15
CA THR A 52 -1.99 9.15 -9.54
C THR A 52 -3.09 8.14 -9.85
N ASN A 53 -3.93 8.47 -10.81
CA ASN A 53 -4.93 7.52 -11.33
C ASN A 53 -4.33 6.47 -12.24
N TYR A 54 -3.11 6.68 -12.68
CA TYR A 54 -2.48 5.81 -13.65
C TYR A 54 -2.45 4.38 -13.11
N ASN A 55 -2.84 3.44 -13.95
CA ASN A 55 -2.79 2.02 -13.65
C ASN A 55 -3.58 1.67 -12.39
N ASN A 56 -4.67 2.43 -12.15
CA ASN A 56 -5.55 2.21 -10.99
C ASN A 56 -4.85 2.39 -9.65
N ALA A 57 -3.74 3.09 -9.63
CA ALA A 57 -2.96 3.22 -8.39
C ALA A 57 -3.77 3.84 -7.27
N ARG A 58 -4.55 4.87 -7.58
CA ARG A 58 -5.36 5.55 -6.56
C ARG A 58 -6.39 4.61 -5.95
N THR A 59 -7.06 3.84 -6.78
CA THR A 59 -8.03 2.87 -6.30
C THR A 59 -7.35 1.79 -5.47
N LEU A 60 -6.20 1.33 -5.92
CA LEU A 60 -5.49 0.28 -5.22
C LEU A 60 -5.02 0.72 -3.83
N ILE A 61 -4.46 1.93 -3.73
CA ILE A 61 -3.93 2.36 -2.45
C ILE A 61 -5.05 2.49 -1.41
N CYS A 62 -6.26 2.83 -1.87
CA CYS A 62 -7.39 2.98 -0.97
C CYS A 62 -7.86 1.65 -0.39
N ARG A 63 -7.42 0.53 -0.95
CA ARG A 63 -7.77 -0.78 -0.42
C ARG A 63 -6.93 -1.16 0.80
N ILE A 64 -5.85 -0.44 1.04
CA ILE A 64 -4.96 -0.74 2.16
C ILE A 64 -5.46 -0.03 3.40
N ASP A 65 -5.53 -0.76 4.51
CA ASP A 65 -5.80 -0.17 5.82
C ASP A 65 -4.54 0.58 6.24
N ARG A 66 -4.65 1.90 6.37
CA ARG A 66 -3.49 2.73 6.68
C ARG A 66 -2.86 2.40 8.01
N ASP A 67 -3.70 2.07 8.98
CA ASP A 67 -3.21 1.70 10.29
C ASP A 67 -2.35 0.45 10.22
N GLU A 68 -2.84 -0.54 9.51
CA GLU A 68 -2.12 -1.78 9.31
C GLU A 68 -0.82 -1.53 8.55
N LEU A 69 -0.90 -0.68 7.54
CA LEU A 69 0.29 -0.33 6.76
C LEU A 69 1.36 0.31 7.61
N MET A 70 0.95 1.24 8.46
CA MET A 70 1.89 1.93 9.33
C MET A 70 2.57 0.95 10.28
N GLN A 71 1.80 0.02 10.81
CA GLN A 71 2.38 -0.98 11.69
C GLN A 71 3.41 -1.83 10.98
N GLU A 72 3.09 -2.26 9.77
CA GLU A 72 4.03 -3.08 9.02
C GLU A 72 5.30 -2.31 8.64
N LEU A 73 5.13 -1.05 8.31
CA LEU A 73 6.29 -0.23 7.97
C LEU A 73 7.20 -0.05 9.18
N LEU A 74 6.62 0.20 10.33
CA LEU A 74 7.40 0.37 11.54
C LEU A 74 8.10 -0.91 11.94
N LYS A 75 7.38 -2.04 11.86
CA LYS A 75 8.00 -3.32 12.15
C LYS A 75 9.18 -3.58 11.23
N SER A 76 8.99 -3.29 9.97
CA SER A 76 10.04 -3.51 8.98
C SER A 76 11.25 -2.63 9.27
N TYR A 77 11.02 -1.37 9.58
CA TYR A 77 12.09 -0.43 9.82
C TYR A 77 12.85 -0.78 11.11
N LEU A 78 12.11 -1.18 12.13
CA LEU A 78 12.71 -1.52 13.41
C LEU A 78 13.18 -2.98 13.45
N ASP A 79 12.85 -3.74 12.43
CA ASP A 79 13.24 -5.14 12.32
C ASP A 79 12.69 -5.96 13.48
N LYS A 80 11.40 -5.79 13.77
CA LYS A 80 10.75 -6.49 14.88
C LYS A 80 9.82 -7.62 14.44
#